data_b123f5080eb9f36fcba15903f495b09d
#
_entry.id   b123f5080eb9f36fcba15903f495b09d
#
_cell.length_a   1.000
_cell.length_b   1.000
_cell.length_c   1.000
_cell.angle_alpha   90.00
_cell.angle_beta   90.00
_cell.angle_gamma   90.00
#
_symmetry.space_group_name_H-M   'P 1'
#
loop_
_entity.id
_entity.type
_entity.pdbx_description
1 polymer ?
#
loop_
_entity_poly.entity_id
_entity_poly.type
_entity_poly.pdbx_seq_one_letter_code
_entity_poly.pdbx_strand_id
1 'polypeptide(L)'
;MLKIHLIKKVVVLIGFIFLNLSSWAGSYEDYFKAVQFDDVRTVQALLQRGFDPNTVNPAGHSGLMLAVREPSPKVATLLLGWPKVKVEVRNDKDESVLMLAALKGYLPLVKQLVELDADVNKPGWTPLHYAASTGQVAVIEYLLENNAYIDAESPNGSTPLMMAAMYGSPEAVKVLIQAGADLNIKNQLGLTALDFAVRGNRQNAKELIETALQREAARAAKAQSTMPASVDPSATVNASGR
;
A
#
# COMPACT_ATOMS: atom_id res chain seq x y z
N MET A 1 11.12 63.29 -17.63
CA MET A 1 10.49 62.88 -16.37
C MET A 1 9.76 61.54 -16.46
N LEU A 2 9.07 61.19 -17.57
CA LEU A 2 8.31 59.95 -17.70
C LEU A 2 9.14 58.66 -17.59
N LYS A 3 10.33 58.58 -18.18
CA LYS A 3 11.23 57.41 -18.15
C LYS A 3 11.75 57.09 -16.73
N ILE A 4 12.01 58.09 -15.91
CA ILE A 4 12.51 57.85 -14.52
C ILE A 4 11.40 57.27 -13.63
N HIS A 5 10.15 57.69 -13.86
CA HIS A 5 9.00 57.18 -13.12
C HIS A 5 8.69 55.69 -13.46
N LEU A 6 8.87 55.34 -14.75
CA LEU A 6 8.71 53.97 -15.22
C LEU A 6 9.78 53.02 -14.63
N ILE A 7 11.05 53.47 -14.64
CA ILE A 7 12.17 52.71 -14.06
C ILE A 7 11.95 52.47 -12.55
N LYS A 8 11.52 53.51 -11.80
CA LYS A 8 11.22 53.34 -10.34
C LYS A 8 10.08 52.32 -10.12
N LYS A 9 9.02 52.33 -10.92
CA LYS A 9 7.93 51.35 -10.82
C LYS A 9 8.40 49.92 -11.12
N VAL A 10 9.25 49.75 -12.15
CA VAL A 10 9.82 48.46 -12.52
C VAL A 10 10.75 47.93 -11.42
N VAL A 11 11.62 48.76 -10.84
CA VAL A 11 12.52 48.38 -9.75
C VAL A 11 11.73 48.00 -8.50
N VAL A 12 10.67 48.74 -8.16
CA VAL A 12 9.77 48.37 -7.03
C VAL A 12 9.04 47.08 -7.32
N LEU A 13 8.55 46.82 -8.52
CA LEU A 13 7.87 45.59 -8.92
C LEU A 13 8.83 44.39 -8.86
N ILE A 14 10.06 44.55 -9.35
CA ILE A 14 11.11 43.53 -9.27
C ILE A 14 11.47 43.24 -7.80
N GLY A 15 11.64 44.29 -6.99
CA GLY A 15 11.90 44.13 -5.54
C GLY A 15 10.78 43.40 -4.81
N PHE A 16 9.51 43.66 -5.15
CA PHE A 16 8.36 42.94 -4.60
C PHE A 16 8.32 41.45 -5.03
N ILE A 17 8.71 41.15 -6.26
CA ILE A 17 8.81 39.78 -6.77
C ILE A 17 9.92 39.00 -6.05
N PHE A 18 11.10 39.61 -5.85
CA PHE A 18 12.22 38.98 -5.13
C PHE A 18 11.91 38.76 -3.64
N LEU A 19 11.21 39.69 -2.98
CA LEU A 19 10.81 39.54 -1.57
C LEU A 19 9.79 38.40 -1.38
N ASN A 20 8.88 38.21 -2.34
CA ASN A 20 7.93 37.09 -2.30
C ASN A 20 8.61 35.74 -2.56
N LEU A 21 9.57 35.67 -3.49
CA LEU A 21 10.31 34.44 -3.78
C LEU A 21 11.15 33.98 -2.59
N SER A 22 11.81 34.89 -1.86
CA SER A 22 12.58 34.55 -0.66
C SER A 22 11.70 34.08 0.50
N SER A 23 10.51 34.66 0.65
CA SER A 23 9.53 34.23 1.66
C SER A 23 8.95 32.85 1.36
N TRP A 24 8.80 32.49 0.08
CA TRP A 24 8.31 31.18 -0.35
C TRP A 24 9.36 30.08 -0.15
N ALA A 25 10.63 30.37 -0.47
CA ALA A 25 11.71 29.41 -0.28
C ALA A 25 11.88 29.04 1.19
N GLY A 26 11.85 30.04 2.10
CA GLY A 26 11.90 29.77 3.54
C GLY A 26 10.70 28.95 4.03
N SER A 27 9.50 29.25 3.55
CA SER A 27 8.29 28.51 3.93
C SER A 27 8.30 27.05 3.46
N TYR A 28 8.93 26.76 2.33
CA TYR A 28 9.07 25.41 1.79
C TYR A 28 9.98 24.54 2.67
N GLU A 29 11.17 25.02 2.98
CA GLU A 29 12.13 24.34 3.85
C GLU A 29 11.57 24.16 5.28
N ASP A 30 10.97 25.20 5.83
CA ASP A 30 10.36 25.20 7.15
C ASP A 30 9.23 24.17 7.24
N TYR A 31 8.41 24.03 6.17
CA TYR A 31 7.33 23.05 6.12
C TYR A 31 7.84 21.62 6.24
N PHE A 32 8.78 21.21 5.36
CA PHE A 32 9.30 19.85 5.40
C PHE A 32 10.11 19.54 6.64
N LYS A 33 10.86 20.51 7.15
CA LYS A 33 11.56 20.40 8.42
C LYS A 33 10.58 20.23 9.59
N ALA A 34 9.53 21.03 9.64
CA ALA A 34 8.50 20.93 10.67
C ALA A 34 7.77 19.57 10.62
N VAL A 35 7.51 19.05 9.40
CA VAL A 35 6.95 17.70 9.22
C VAL A 35 7.89 16.63 9.79
N GLN A 36 9.20 16.70 9.51
CA GLN A 36 10.16 15.72 9.99
C GLN A 36 10.28 15.69 11.53
N PHE A 37 10.14 16.86 12.18
CA PHE A 37 10.25 16.98 13.63
C PHE A 37 8.91 16.92 14.38
N ASP A 38 7.82 16.52 13.72
CA ASP A 38 6.45 16.47 14.27
C ASP A 38 6.00 17.81 14.88
N ASP A 39 6.48 18.95 14.31
CA ASP A 39 6.14 20.30 14.77
C ASP A 39 4.80 20.75 14.17
N VAL A 40 3.72 20.32 14.82
CA VAL A 40 2.34 20.64 14.46
C VAL A 40 2.10 22.15 14.40
N ARG A 41 2.71 22.94 15.29
CA ARG A 41 2.47 24.40 15.36
C ARG A 41 2.96 25.09 14.11
N THR A 42 4.19 24.79 13.70
CA THR A 42 4.79 25.37 12.50
C THR A 42 4.04 24.94 11.24
N VAL A 43 3.71 23.64 11.12
CA VAL A 43 2.91 23.13 9.98
C VAL A 43 1.57 23.85 9.93
N GLN A 44 0.82 23.90 11.02
CA GLN A 44 -0.49 24.56 11.08
C GLN A 44 -0.40 26.05 10.72
N ALA A 45 0.57 26.77 11.23
CA ALA A 45 0.77 28.18 10.93
C ALA A 45 1.09 28.43 9.44
N LEU A 46 1.85 27.54 8.80
CA LEU A 46 2.14 27.61 7.37
C LEU A 46 0.89 27.36 6.53
N LEU A 47 0.12 26.33 6.87
CA LEU A 47 -1.14 25.99 6.18
C LEU A 47 -2.19 27.10 6.33
N GLN A 48 -2.30 27.73 7.51
CA GLN A 48 -3.20 28.88 7.75
C GLN A 48 -2.81 30.10 6.92
N ARG A 49 -1.52 30.28 6.62
CA ARG A 49 -1.01 31.33 5.73
C ARG A 49 -1.17 30.99 4.24
N GLY A 50 -1.75 29.85 3.90
CA GLY A 50 -2.03 29.45 2.53
C GLY A 50 -0.94 28.58 1.88
N PHE A 51 0.00 28.01 2.64
CA PHE A 51 0.92 27.01 2.12
C PHE A 51 0.12 25.79 1.63
N ASP A 52 0.43 25.27 0.44
CA ASP A 52 -0.26 24.12 -0.12
C ASP A 52 0.18 22.82 0.61
N PRO A 53 -0.76 22.13 1.32
CA PRO A 53 -0.44 20.89 2.03
C PRO A 53 0.01 19.75 1.12
N ASN A 54 -0.26 19.85 -0.18
CA ASN A 54 0.08 18.84 -1.19
C ASN A 54 1.45 19.09 -1.86
N THR A 55 2.17 20.11 -1.42
CA THR A 55 3.53 20.39 -1.90
C THR A 55 4.40 19.14 -1.70
N VAL A 56 5.20 18.80 -2.71
CA VAL A 56 6.14 17.68 -2.66
C VAL A 56 7.58 18.14 -2.51
N ASN A 57 8.40 17.34 -1.84
CA ASN A 57 9.83 17.57 -1.74
C ASN A 57 10.56 17.05 -3.00
N PRO A 58 11.89 17.28 -3.17
CA PRO A 58 12.64 16.84 -4.34
C PRO A 58 12.64 15.32 -4.58
N ALA A 59 12.26 14.52 -3.57
CA ALA A 59 12.10 13.06 -3.67
C ALA A 59 10.66 12.64 -3.99
N GLY A 60 9.78 13.57 -4.39
CA GLY A 60 8.38 13.30 -4.73
C GLY A 60 7.46 13.03 -3.53
N HIS A 61 7.92 13.25 -2.29
CA HIS A 61 7.09 13.00 -1.10
C HIS A 61 6.28 14.23 -0.73
N SER A 62 4.97 14.09 -0.58
CA SER A 62 4.13 15.09 0.07
C SER A 62 4.42 15.16 1.58
N GLY A 63 3.95 16.24 2.23
CA GLY A 63 4.05 16.35 3.69
C GLY A 63 3.43 15.17 4.42
N LEU A 64 2.29 14.67 3.96
CA LEU A 64 1.63 13.50 4.54
C LEU A 64 2.47 12.22 4.38
N MET A 65 3.04 11.99 3.19
CA MET A 65 3.95 10.85 2.97
C MET A 65 5.18 10.92 3.86
N LEU A 66 5.76 12.11 3.99
CA LEU A 66 6.93 12.33 4.83
C LEU A 66 6.59 12.07 6.31
N ALA A 67 5.44 12.55 6.79
CA ALA A 67 4.98 12.33 8.16
C ALA A 67 4.78 10.84 8.51
N VAL A 68 4.43 10.01 7.52
CA VAL A 68 4.32 8.56 7.68
C VAL A 68 5.69 7.88 7.67
N ARG A 69 6.60 8.32 6.82
CA ARG A 69 7.98 7.79 6.76
C ARG A 69 8.78 8.11 8.01
N GLU A 70 8.71 9.33 8.44
CA GLU A 70 9.28 9.81 9.69
C GLU A 70 8.27 9.60 10.84
N PRO A 71 8.67 9.38 12.07
CA PRO A 71 7.74 9.17 13.19
C PRO A 71 7.05 10.48 13.60
N SER A 72 6.20 11.02 12.74
CA SER A 72 5.51 12.31 12.91
C SER A 72 3.98 12.16 12.98
N PRO A 73 3.45 11.44 13.98
CA PRO A 73 2.04 11.07 14.05
C PRO A 73 1.09 12.24 14.24
N LYS A 74 1.53 13.29 14.96
CA LYS A 74 0.69 14.47 15.21
C LYS A 74 0.52 15.30 13.95
N VAL A 75 1.60 15.47 13.17
CA VAL A 75 1.54 16.14 11.87
C VAL A 75 0.73 15.31 10.87
N ALA A 76 0.86 13.99 10.85
CA ALA A 76 0.04 13.13 10.02
C ALA A 76 -1.45 13.33 10.32
N THR A 77 -1.84 13.32 11.60
CA THR A 77 -3.23 13.56 12.03
C THR A 77 -3.71 14.97 11.65
N LEU A 78 -2.88 16.00 11.84
CA LEU A 78 -3.22 17.36 11.41
C LEU A 78 -3.49 17.41 9.90
N LEU A 79 -2.60 16.81 9.10
CA LEU A 79 -2.71 16.84 7.64
C LEU A 79 -3.93 16.08 7.16
N LEU A 80 -4.25 14.90 7.72
CA LEU A 80 -5.44 14.14 7.35
C LEU A 80 -6.74 14.89 7.64
N GLY A 81 -6.77 15.70 8.69
CA GLY A 81 -7.91 16.57 8.99
C GLY A 81 -7.91 17.91 8.24
N TRP A 82 -6.85 18.21 7.44
CA TRP A 82 -6.77 19.51 6.78
C TRP A 82 -7.54 19.54 5.46
N PRO A 83 -8.34 20.58 5.19
CA PRO A 83 -9.06 20.72 3.93
C PRO A 83 -8.13 20.65 2.73
N LYS A 84 -8.56 19.98 1.65
CA LYS A 84 -7.84 19.85 0.37
C LYS A 84 -6.58 18.98 0.42
N VAL A 85 -6.26 18.29 1.53
CA VAL A 85 -5.20 17.29 1.52
C VAL A 85 -5.61 16.15 0.60
N LYS A 86 -4.71 15.81 -0.31
CA LYS A 86 -4.87 14.64 -1.18
C LYS A 86 -4.32 13.43 -0.45
N VAL A 87 -5.20 12.48 -0.16
CA VAL A 87 -4.85 11.22 0.52
C VAL A 87 -4.18 10.25 -0.46
N GLU A 88 -4.73 10.19 -1.69
CA GLU A 88 -4.18 9.35 -2.75
C GLU A 88 -3.12 10.12 -3.54
N VAL A 89 -1.92 10.21 -2.95
CA VAL A 89 -0.71 10.76 -3.57
C VAL A 89 0.31 9.65 -3.70
N ARG A 90 1.05 9.63 -4.80
CA ARG A 90 2.11 8.65 -5.07
C ARG A 90 3.45 9.34 -5.29
N ASN A 91 4.52 8.72 -4.80
CA ASN A 91 5.88 9.18 -5.06
C ASN A 91 6.42 8.62 -6.40
N ASP A 92 7.67 8.94 -6.73
CA ASP A 92 8.34 8.50 -7.96
C ASP A 92 8.50 6.96 -8.07
N LYS A 93 8.30 6.22 -6.97
CA LYS A 93 8.27 4.76 -6.92
C LYS A 93 6.87 4.18 -6.98
N ASP A 94 5.87 5.00 -7.27
CA ASP A 94 4.46 4.62 -7.27
C ASP A 94 3.94 4.11 -5.91
N GLU A 95 4.59 4.53 -4.81
CA GLU A 95 4.14 4.22 -3.45
C GLU A 95 3.10 5.23 -2.98
N SER A 96 1.96 4.75 -2.46
CA SER A 96 0.94 5.59 -1.83
C SER A 96 1.19 5.79 -0.33
N VAL A 97 0.49 6.76 0.27
CA VAL A 97 0.53 6.97 1.73
C VAL A 97 0.05 5.71 2.47
N LEU A 98 -1.00 5.05 1.96
CA LEU A 98 -1.54 3.81 2.54
C LEU A 98 -0.51 2.67 2.50
N MET A 99 0.25 2.54 1.40
CA MET A 99 1.33 1.55 1.31
C MET A 99 2.41 1.78 2.37
N LEU A 100 2.83 3.03 2.57
CA LEU A 100 3.84 3.37 3.59
C LEU A 100 3.32 3.16 5.02
N ALA A 101 2.05 3.48 5.28
CA ALA A 101 1.41 3.22 6.57
C ALA A 101 1.28 1.71 6.84
N ALA A 102 0.94 0.93 5.81
CA ALA A 102 0.85 -0.53 5.87
C ALA A 102 2.22 -1.17 6.14
N LEU A 103 3.28 -0.70 5.47
CA LEU A 103 4.65 -1.13 5.71
C LEU A 103 5.09 -0.93 7.18
N LYS A 104 4.70 0.20 7.77
CA LYS A 104 5.05 0.57 9.16
C LYS A 104 4.16 -0.08 10.21
N GLY A 105 3.06 -0.72 9.82
CA GLY A 105 2.09 -1.29 10.76
C GLY A 105 1.27 -0.25 11.53
N TYR A 106 1.14 0.96 11.00
CA TYR A 106 0.40 2.05 11.66
C TYR A 106 -1.10 1.88 11.48
N LEU A 107 -1.68 0.84 12.11
CA LEU A 107 -3.08 0.47 11.97
C LEU A 107 -4.07 1.65 12.15
N PRO A 108 -3.95 2.52 13.17
CA PRO A 108 -4.86 3.66 13.29
C PRO A 108 -4.83 4.58 12.07
N LEU A 109 -3.64 4.81 11.49
CA LEU A 109 -3.48 5.62 10.29
C LEU A 109 -4.01 4.91 9.04
N VAL A 110 -3.76 3.60 8.92
CA VAL A 110 -4.33 2.76 7.84
C VAL A 110 -5.85 2.86 7.85
N LYS A 111 -6.49 2.78 9.03
CA LYS A 111 -7.95 2.93 9.17
C LYS A 111 -8.43 4.29 8.66
N GLN A 112 -7.82 5.37 9.14
CA GLN A 112 -8.18 6.73 8.71
C GLN A 112 -7.99 6.93 7.20
N LEU A 113 -6.92 6.39 6.61
CA LEU A 113 -6.67 6.50 5.17
C LEU A 113 -7.74 5.77 4.36
N VAL A 114 -8.13 4.55 4.77
CA VAL A 114 -9.19 3.79 4.11
C VAL A 114 -10.55 4.48 4.25
N GLU A 115 -10.88 5.03 5.44
CA GLU A 115 -12.08 5.84 5.66
C GLU A 115 -12.13 7.12 4.80
N LEU A 116 -10.98 7.60 4.35
CA LEU A 116 -10.82 8.73 3.43
C LEU A 116 -10.65 8.30 1.97
N ASP A 117 -11.11 7.10 1.61
CA ASP A 117 -11.10 6.53 0.26
C ASP A 117 -9.70 6.34 -0.35
N ALA A 118 -8.67 6.10 0.46
CA ALA A 118 -7.37 5.67 -0.07
C ALA A 118 -7.49 4.33 -0.79
N ASP A 119 -6.85 4.21 -1.95
CA ASP A 119 -6.95 3.03 -2.83
C ASP A 119 -6.28 1.80 -2.19
N VAL A 120 -7.10 0.84 -1.75
CA VAL A 120 -6.67 -0.43 -1.17
C VAL A 120 -6.11 -1.37 -2.24
N ASN A 121 -6.59 -1.25 -3.49
CA ASN A 121 -6.36 -2.21 -4.58
C ASN A 121 -5.67 -1.60 -5.81
N LYS A 122 -4.77 -0.63 -5.62
CA LYS A 122 -4.05 -0.08 -6.77
C LYS A 122 -3.34 -1.17 -7.59
N PRO A 123 -3.24 -1.03 -8.91
CA PRO A 123 -2.48 -1.97 -9.76
C PRO A 123 -1.01 -2.07 -9.36
N GLY A 124 -0.43 -3.25 -9.49
CA GLY A 124 0.96 -3.53 -9.14
C GLY A 124 1.16 -3.75 -7.64
N TRP A 125 2.18 -3.15 -7.04
CA TRP A 125 2.40 -3.25 -5.60
C TRP A 125 1.23 -2.63 -4.83
N THR A 126 0.61 -3.39 -3.93
CA THR A 126 -0.54 -2.95 -3.12
C THR A 126 -0.16 -2.74 -1.65
N PRO A 127 -0.98 -2.03 -0.85
CA PRO A 127 -0.80 -1.96 0.60
C PRO A 127 -0.68 -3.34 1.27
N LEU A 128 -1.41 -4.34 0.77
CA LEU A 128 -1.35 -5.70 1.30
C LEU A 128 0.02 -6.36 1.08
N HIS A 129 0.69 -6.13 -0.06
CA HIS A 129 2.06 -6.59 -0.28
C HIS A 129 3.03 -5.99 0.75
N TYR A 130 2.89 -4.69 1.04
CA TYR A 130 3.75 -3.96 1.98
C TYR A 130 3.54 -4.46 3.42
N ALA A 131 2.28 -4.61 3.85
CA ALA A 131 1.96 -5.19 5.16
C ALA A 131 2.48 -6.62 5.29
N ALA A 132 2.30 -7.44 4.26
CA ALA A 132 2.75 -8.83 4.20
C ALA A 132 4.28 -8.95 4.30
N SER A 133 5.03 -8.09 3.56
CA SER A 133 6.49 -8.10 3.55
C SER A 133 7.13 -7.78 4.91
N THR A 134 6.43 -7.06 5.77
CA THR A 134 6.91 -6.70 7.12
C THR A 134 6.17 -7.43 8.24
N GLY A 135 5.23 -8.33 7.88
CA GLY A 135 4.54 -9.17 8.84
C GLY A 135 3.51 -8.44 9.72
N GLN A 136 2.90 -7.38 9.21
CA GLN A 136 1.97 -6.51 9.95
C GLN A 136 0.57 -7.15 10.02
N VAL A 137 0.40 -8.17 10.85
CA VAL A 137 -0.81 -9.01 10.93
C VAL A 137 -2.08 -8.19 11.05
N ALA A 138 -2.17 -7.27 12.01
CA ALA A 138 -3.37 -6.47 12.23
C ALA A 138 -3.73 -5.57 11.02
N VAL A 139 -2.73 -5.12 10.25
CA VAL A 139 -2.94 -4.36 9.01
C VAL A 139 -3.39 -5.30 7.88
N ILE A 140 -2.81 -6.50 7.78
CA ILE A 140 -3.22 -7.52 6.80
C ILE A 140 -4.70 -7.84 7.01
N GLU A 141 -5.11 -8.19 8.24
CA GLU A 141 -6.49 -8.51 8.58
C GLU A 141 -7.42 -7.35 8.21
N TYR A 142 -7.10 -6.14 8.62
CA TYR A 142 -7.90 -4.96 8.32
C TYR A 142 -8.03 -4.68 6.81
N LEU A 143 -6.95 -4.80 6.05
CA LEU A 143 -6.99 -4.61 4.60
C LEU A 143 -7.85 -5.67 3.90
N LEU A 144 -7.79 -6.93 4.34
CA LEU A 144 -8.64 -8.01 3.83
C LEU A 144 -10.12 -7.79 4.16
N GLU A 145 -10.44 -7.33 5.39
CA GLU A 145 -11.79 -6.93 5.79
C GLU A 145 -12.33 -5.76 4.94
N ASN A 146 -11.44 -4.92 4.38
CA ASN A 146 -11.78 -3.82 3.49
C ASN A 146 -11.51 -4.14 2.01
N ASN A 147 -11.73 -5.38 1.62
CA ASN A 147 -11.72 -5.87 0.24
C ASN A 147 -10.36 -5.77 -0.48
N ALA A 148 -9.24 -5.83 0.23
CA ALA A 148 -7.95 -6.01 -0.42
C ALA A 148 -7.93 -7.33 -1.20
N TYR A 149 -7.47 -7.29 -2.45
CA TYR A 149 -7.31 -8.50 -3.25
C TYR A 149 -6.18 -9.36 -2.67
N ILE A 150 -6.56 -10.51 -2.09
CA ILE A 150 -5.65 -11.39 -1.37
C ILE A 150 -4.51 -11.89 -2.25
N ASP A 151 -4.80 -12.17 -3.51
CA ASP A 151 -3.87 -12.67 -4.52
C ASP A 151 -3.49 -11.58 -5.54
N ALA A 152 -3.49 -10.30 -5.12
CA ALA A 152 -3.02 -9.21 -5.97
C ALA A 152 -1.62 -9.51 -6.51
N GLU A 153 -1.42 -9.22 -7.80
CA GLU A 153 -0.12 -9.43 -8.45
C GLU A 153 0.67 -8.12 -8.53
N SER A 154 1.90 -8.15 -8.03
CA SER A 154 2.88 -7.09 -8.25
C SER A 154 3.36 -7.09 -9.72
N PRO A 155 4.14 -6.09 -10.18
CA PRO A 155 4.62 -6.03 -11.57
C PRO A 155 5.39 -7.27 -12.05
N ASN A 156 5.96 -8.06 -11.14
CA ASN A 156 6.63 -9.32 -11.45
C ASN A 156 5.78 -10.57 -11.15
N GLY A 157 4.48 -10.38 -10.89
CA GLY A 157 3.52 -11.45 -10.57
C GLY A 157 3.66 -12.03 -9.16
N SER A 158 4.41 -11.38 -8.26
CA SER A 158 4.49 -11.85 -6.87
C SER A 158 3.24 -11.45 -6.09
N THR A 159 2.73 -12.36 -5.25
CA THR A 159 1.56 -12.15 -4.40
C THR A 159 1.92 -11.71 -2.98
N PRO A 160 0.98 -11.15 -2.19
CA PRO A 160 1.20 -10.85 -0.79
C PRO A 160 1.70 -12.06 0.02
N LEU A 161 1.19 -13.28 -0.27
CA LEU A 161 1.66 -14.50 0.38
C LEU A 161 3.13 -14.79 0.08
N MET A 162 3.60 -14.58 -1.16
CA MET A 162 5.02 -14.70 -1.52
C MET A 162 5.88 -13.72 -0.72
N MET A 163 5.40 -12.47 -0.56
CA MET A 163 6.11 -11.45 0.23
C MET A 163 6.18 -11.81 1.71
N ALA A 164 5.07 -12.30 2.29
CA ALA A 164 5.02 -12.78 3.67
C ALA A 164 5.96 -13.98 3.87
N ALA A 165 5.98 -14.91 2.92
CA ALA A 165 6.79 -16.13 2.98
C ALA A 165 8.29 -15.85 2.98
N MET A 166 8.74 -14.83 2.25
CA MET A 166 10.17 -14.50 2.14
C MET A 166 10.65 -13.51 3.21
N TYR A 167 9.85 -12.47 3.48
CA TYR A 167 10.29 -11.32 4.28
C TYR A 167 9.48 -11.11 5.55
N GLY A 168 8.22 -11.57 5.57
CA GLY A 168 7.27 -11.33 6.65
C GLY A 168 7.46 -12.22 7.88
N SER A 169 6.38 -12.42 8.61
CA SER A 169 6.32 -13.27 9.80
C SER A 169 5.56 -14.57 9.51
N PRO A 170 5.79 -15.67 10.27
CA PRO A 170 4.99 -16.88 10.17
C PRO A 170 3.50 -16.61 10.42
N GLU A 171 3.17 -15.68 11.31
CA GLU A 171 1.81 -15.25 11.61
C GLU A 171 1.13 -14.63 10.39
N ALA A 172 1.85 -13.77 9.64
CA ALA A 172 1.34 -13.17 8.40
C ALA A 172 1.07 -14.25 7.34
N VAL A 173 1.98 -15.21 7.18
CA VAL A 173 1.78 -16.38 6.29
C VAL A 173 0.52 -17.15 6.71
N LYS A 174 0.38 -17.44 8.02
CA LYS A 174 -0.77 -18.16 8.55
C LYS A 174 -2.09 -17.44 8.29
N VAL A 175 -2.14 -16.13 8.52
CA VAL A 175 -3.35 -15.31 8.30
C VAL A 175 -3.73 -15.30 6.82
N LEU A 176 -2.79 -15.08 5.91
CA LEU A 176 -3.06 -15.10 4.47
C LEU A 176 -3.56 -16.48 4.00
N ILE A 177 -2.95 -17.57 4.46
CA ILE A 177 -3.43 -18.93 4.15
C ILE A 177 -4.85 -19.15 4.71
N GLN A 178 -5.14 -18.74 5.94
CA GLN A 178 -6.46 -18.87 6.55
C GLN A 178 -7.52 -18.03 5.85
N ALA A 179 -7.15 -16.89 5.31
CA ALA A 179 -8.01 -16.01 4.52
C ALA A 179 -8.24 -16.53 3.09
N GLY A 180 -7.55 -17.60 2.67
CA GLY A 180 -7.78 -18.27 1.39
C GLY A 180 -6.84 -17.84 0.27
N ALA A 181 -5.63 -17.34 0.57
CA ALA A 181 -4.62 -17.09 -0.45
C ALA A 181 -4.28 -18.35 -1.25
N ASP A 182 -4.20 -18.23 -2.56
CA ASP A 182 -3.84 -19.35 -3.45
C ASP A 182 -2.34 -19.68 -3.32
N LEU A 183 -2.08 -20.91 -2.86
CA LEU A 183 -0.72 -21.42 -2.63
C LEU A 183 0.04 -21.75 -3.91
N ASN A 184 -0.68 -21.89 -5.03
CA ASN A 184 -0.16 -22.45 -6.29
C ASN A 184 0.16 -21.38 -7.34
N ILE A 185 -0.19 -20.12 -7.08
CA ILE A 185 0.16 -19.01 -7.99
C ILE A 185 1.68 -18.97 -8.18
N LYS A 186 2.09 -18.78 -9.42
CA LYS A 186 3.48 -18.64 -9.82
C LYS A 186 3.74 -17.23 -10.36
N ASN A 187 4.77 -16.59 -9.85
CA ASN A 187 5.23 -15.34 -10.40
C ASN A 187 5.86 -15.51 -11.80
N GLN A 188 6.30 -14.42 -12.42
CA GLN A 188 6.91 -14.44 -13.76
C GLN A 188 8.19 -15.32 -13.87
N LEU A 189 8.81 -15.66 -12.74
CA LEU A 189 9.95 -16.59 -12.69
C LEU A 189 9.52 -18.03 -12.42
N GLY A 190 8.21 -18.32 -12.42
CA GLY A 190 7.64 -19.63 -12.13
C GLY A 190 7.74 -20.04 -10.65
N LEU A 191 7.96 -19.10 -9.73
CA LEU A 191 8.15 -19.36 -8.31
C LEU A 191 6.83 -19.20 -7.55
N THR A 192 6.57 -20.16 -6.65
CA THR A 192 5.44 -20.17 -5.72
C THR A 192 5.82 -19.53 -4.36
N ALA A 193 4.83 -19.35 -3.48
CA ALA A 193 5.08 -18.90 -2.11
C ALA A 193 6.01 -19.86 -1.33
N LEU A 194 5.94 -21.17 -1.60
CA LEU A 194 6.86 -22.15 -1.03
C LEU A 194 8.30 -21.90 -1.46
N ASP A 195 8.52 -21.62 -2.76
CA ASP A 195 9.86 -21.30 -3.27
C ASP A 195 10.43 -20.03 -2.63
N PHE A 196 9.56 -19.03 -2.36
CA PHE A 196 9.95 -17.81 -1.66
C PHE A 196 10.36 -18.10 -0.20
N ALA A 197 9.62 -18.94 0.52
CA ALA A 197 9.99 -19.37 1.87
C ALA A 197 11.36 -20.09 1.90
N VAL A 198 11.60 -20.98 0.94
CA VAL A 198 12.87 -21.71 0.80
C VAL A 198 14.03 -20.75 0.50
N ARG A 199 13.86 -19.86 -0.48
CA ARG A 199 14.88 -18.84 -0.85
C ARG A 199 15.20 -17.87 0.27
N GLY A 200 14.17 -17.49 1.06
CA GLY A 200 14.30 -16.64 2.23
C GLY A 200 14.87 -17.37 3.46
N ASN A 201 15.15 -18.69 3.38
CA ASN A 201 15.54 -19.54 4.50
C ASN A 201 14.56 -19.43 5.68
N ARG A 202 13.25 -19.42 5.39
CA ARG A 202 12.16 -19.19 6.34
C ARG A 202 11.47 -20.51 6.68
N GLN A 203 12.09 -21.31 7.55
CA GLN A 203 11.66 -22.67 7.87
C GLN A 203 10.20 -22.74 8.37
N ASN A 204 9.80 -21.84 9.27
CA ASN A 204 8.43 -21.82 9.80
C ASN A 204 7.40 -21.49 8.70
N ALA A 205 7.70 -20.55 7.81
CA ALA A 205 6.83 -20.23 6.68
C ALA A 205 6.70 -21.42 5.72
N LYS A 206 7.82 -22.08 5.42
CA LYS A 206 7.86 -23.31 4.60
C LYS A 206 6.93 -24.38 5.17
N GLU A 207 7.07 -24.72 6.45
CA GLU A 207 6.25 -25.76 7.13
C GLU A 207 4.76 -25.41 7.12
N LEU A 208 4.41 -24.13 7.31
CA LEU A 208 3.02 -23.68 7.25
C LEU A 208 2.42 -23.88 5.85
N ILE A 209 3.19 -23.51 4.80
CA ILE A 209 2.73 -23.64 3.41
C ILE A 209 2.64 -25.12 3.01
N GLU A 210 3.66 -25.94 3.32
CA GLU A 210 3.63 -27.40 3.05
C GLU A 210 2.43 -28.09 3.73
N THR A 211 2.16 -27.74 4.98
CA THR A 211 1.00 -28.27 5.72
C THR A 211 -0.33 -27.84 5.07
N ALA A 212 -0.42 -26.60 4.58
CA ALA A 212 -1.61 -26.12 3.90
C ALA A 212 -1.82 -26.84 2.55
N LEU A 213 -0.77 -27.00 1.75
CA LEU A 213 -0.81 -27.76 0.49
C LEU A 213 -1.25 -29.22 0.69
N GLN A 214 -0.74 -29.89 1.75
CA GLN A 214 -1.18 -31.25 2.10
C GLN A 214 -2.66 -31.32 2.45
N ARG A 215 -3.17 -30.33 3.20
CA ARG A 215 -4.60 -30.24 3.53
C ARG A 215 -5.48 -30.01 2.30
N GLU A 216 -5.04 -29.16 1.38
CA GLU A 216 -5.76 -28.95 0.10
C GLU A 216 -5.82 -30.23 -0.73
N ALA A 217 -4.68 -30.93 -0.90
CA ALA A 217 -4.61 -32.20 -1.61
C ALA A 217 -5.51 -33.26 -0.98
N ALA A 218 -5.52 -33.39 0.34
CA ALA A 218 -6.39 -34.33 1.06
C ALA A 218 -7.89 -34.01 0.87
N ARG A 219 -8.25 -32.70 0.88
CA ARG A 219 -9.64 -32.27 0.60
C ARG A 219 -10.05 -32.60 -0.84
N ALA A 220 -9.19 -32.34 -1.81
CA ALA A 220 -9.44 -32.64 -3.20
C ALA A 220 -9.64 -34.15 -3.44
N ALA A 221 -8.77 -35.00 -2.87
CA ALA A 221 -8.88 -36.45 -2.96
C ALA A 221 -10.21 -36.97 -2.35
N LYS A 222 -10.60 -36.42 -1.19
CA LYS A 222 -11.88 -36.78 -0.56
C LYS A 222 -13.07 -36.36 -1.40
N ALA A 223 -13.05 -35.17 -2.00
CA ALA A 223 -14.12 -34.69 -2.87
C ALA A 223 -14.30 -35.59 -4.12
N GLN A 224 -13.19 -36.01 -4.72
CA GLN A 224 -13.22 -36.96 -5.84
C GLN A 224 -13.79 -38.33 -5.47
N SER A 225 -13.49 -38.85 -4.30
CA SER A 225 -13.99 -40.15 -3.83
C SER A 225 -15.48 -40.14 -3.46
N THR A 226 -16.08 -38.96 -3.23
CA THR A 226 -17.51 -38.82 -2.90
C THR A 226 -18.40 -38.47 -4.11
N MET A 227 -17.83 -38.24 -5.29
CA MET A 227 -18.62 -38.07 -6.51
C MET A 227 -19.22 -39.42 -6.93
N PRO A 228 -20.55 -39.54 -7.15
CA PRO A 228 -21.12 -40.75 -7.68
C PRO A 228 -20.53 -41.04 -9.07
N ALA A 229 -20.19 -42.32 -9.31
CA ALA A 229 -19.72 -42.76 -10.62
C ALA A 229 -20.69 -42.27 -11.71
N SER A 230 -20.17 -41.57 -12.71
CA SER A 230 -20.96 -41.06 -13.83
C SER A 230 -21.79 -42.19 -14.39
N VAL A 231 -23.11 -41.99 -14.44
CA VAL A 231 -24.05 -42.92 -15.13
C VAL A 231 -23.56 -43.08 -16.56
N ASP A 232 -23.20 -44.28 -16.90
CA ASP A 232 -22.77 -44.67 -18.28
C ASP A 232 -23.88 -44.28 -19.27
N PRO A 233 -23.64 -43.38 -20.23
CA PRO A 233 -24.65 -42.98 -21.19
C PRO A 233 -25.04 -44.11 -22.19
N SER A 234 -24.35 -45.26 -22.13
CA SER A 234 -24.59 -46.38 -23.04
C SER A 234 -25.73 -47.34 -22.62
N ALA A 235 -26.35 -47.13 -21.45
CA ALA A 235 -27.40 -48.02 -20.92
C ALA A 235 -28.84 -47.73 -21.43
N THR A 236 -29.05 -46.72 -22.30
CA THR A 236 -30.41 -46.37 -22.80
C THR A 236 -30.62 -46.60 -24.30
N VAL A 237 -30.07 -47.65 -24.86
CA VAL A 237 -30.48 -48.10 -26.21
C VAL A 237 -30.70 -49.61 -26.19
N ASN A 238 -31.84 -50.07 -25.66
CA ASN A 238 -32.46 -51.30 -26.02
C ASN A 238 -33.80 -51.52 -25.28
N ALA A 239 -34.84 -50.76 -25.65
CA ALA A 239 -36.23 -51.11 -25.34
C ALA A 239 -37.20 -50.42 -26.33
N SER A 240 -37.08 -50.72 -27.62
CA SER A 240 -38.21 -50.56 -28.53
C SER A 240 -38.05 -51.56 -29.72
N GLY A 241 -38.50 -52.77 -29.50
CA GLY A 241 -38.54 -53.78 -30.52
C GLY A 241 -39.47 -54.90 -30.08
N ARG A 242 -40.77 -54.63 -30.11
CA ARG A 242 -41.84 -55.57 -30.53
C ARG A 242 -43.22 -54.90 -30.50
#